data_98320593a16966b2ff1e62dffb130d39
#
_entry.id   98320593a16966b2ff1e62dffb130d39
#
_cell.length_a   1.000
_cell.length_b   1.000
_cell.length_c   1.000
_cell.angle_alpha   90.00
_cell.angle_beta   90.00
_cell.angle_gamma   90.00
#
_symmetry.space_group_name_H-M   'P 1'
#
loop_
_entity.id
_entity.type
_entity.pdbx_description
1 polymer ?
#
loop_
_entity_poly.entity_id
_entity_poly.type
_entity_poly.pdbx_seq_one_letter_code
_entity_poly.pdbx_strand_id
1 'polypeptide(L)'
;MKPAAAQTPGRITRAIPRSGEPLPVIGLGTYQTFDVGGDAAARAPLQQVLQLVAESGGSVVDSSPMYGSSESVAGDLIAELGLRPKLFVATKVWTSGRAEGIRQMETSFRRLRVERMDLMQVHNLLDVATHTKTLEGWKAEGRVRYIGITHYTASAYGEVERWLRTGGYDFLQINYSLDEREAEQRLLPLAQEKKVGVIVNRPFGQASLFRRVRGKSVPDWAKAELGIGSWAQFFLKWIVAHPAVTCAIPGTGKPEHMRDNLAAGTGRLPDAAQRARMAKDLESL
;
A
#
# COMPACT_ATOMS: atom_id res chain seq x y z
N MET A 1 43.58 2.99 5.14
CA MET A 1 42.29 3.75 5.04
C MET A 1 41.19 2.75 4.65
N LYS A 2 40.19 2.51 5.52
CA LYS A 2 39.02 1.74 5.14
C LYS A 2 38.17 2.59 4.17
N PRO A 3 37.64 2.03 3.07
CA PRO A 3 36.75 2.77 2.22
C PRO A 3 35.48 3.11 3.04
N ALA A 4 35.07 4.38 2.98
CA ALA A 4 33.82 4.83 3.57
C ALA A 4 32.67 4.03 2.90
N ALA A 5 31.87 3.31 3.70
CA ALA A 5 30.69 2.66 3.23
C ALA A 5 29.79 3.74 2.59
N ALA A 6 29.43 3.56 1.33
CA ALA A 6 28.49 4.42 0.65
C ALA A 6 27.21 4.43 1.48
N GLN A 7 26.82 5.58 2.02
CA GLN A 7 25.56 5.74 2.71
C GLN A 7 24.45 5.42 1.71
N THR A 8 23.71 4.36 1.97
CA THR A 8 22.49 4.05 1.21
C THR A 8 21.59 5.29 1.30
N PRO A 9 21.08 5.84 0.18
CA PRO A 9 20.19 6.98 0.23
C PRO A 9 19.06 6.71 1.23
N GLY A 10 18.88 7.62 2.20
CA GLY A 10 17.93 7.45 3.29
C GLY A 10 16.53 7.13 2.73
N ARG A 11 15.91 6.10 3.29
CA ARG A 11 14.55 5.73 2.93
C ARG A 11 13.59 6.80 3.37
N ILE A 12 12.62 7.11 2.49
CA ILE A 12 11.55 8.04 2.78
C ILE A 12 10.49 7.29 3.61
N THR A 13 10.18 7.81 4.77
CA THR A 13 9.08 7.36 5.63
C THR A 13 8.07 8.49 5.83
N ARG A 14 6.83 8.13 6.13
CA ARG A 14 5.81 9.05 6.60
C ARG A 14 5.24 8.55 7.91
N ALA A 15 5.03 9.48 8.83
CA ALA A 15 4.37 9.16 10.09
C ALA A 15 2.91 8.76 9.83
N ILE A 16 2.46 7.69 10.47
CA ILE A 16 1.03 7.39 10.61
C ILE A 16 0.42 8.54 11.43
N PRO A 17 -0.56 9.31 10.91
CA PRO A 17 -0.88 10.61 11.49
C PRO A 17 -1.33 10.61 12.95
N ARG A 18 -1.97 9.52 13.43
CA ARG A 18 -2.45 9.42 14.82
C ARG A 18 -1.41 8.93 15.80
N SER A 19 -0.52 8.04 15.38
CA SER A 19 0.47 7.41 16.28
C SER A 19 1.85 8.03 16.19
N GLY A 20 2.17 8.71 15.08
CA GLY A 20 3.53 9.18 14.82
C GLY A 20 4.50 8.08 14.35
N GLU A 21 4.06 6.81 14.29
CA GLU A 21 4.91 5.70 13.84
C GLU A 21 5.36 5.89 12.40
N PRO A 22 6.68 5.81 12.12
CA PRO A 22 7.18 5.96 10.76
C PRO A 22 6.86 4.72 9.92
N LEU A 23 6.30 4.92 8.74
CA LEU A 23 6.01 3.87 7.77
C LEU A 23 6.69 4.19 6.45
N PRO A 24 7.46 3.26 5.84
CA PRO A 24 8.04 3.47 4.51
C PRO A 24 6.94 3.74 3.46
N VAL A 25 7.21 4.69 2.55
CA VAL A 25 6.21 5.17 1.59
C VAL A 25 5.88 4.19 0.46
N ILE A 26 6.66 3.11 0.29
CA ILE A 26 6.40 2.04 -0.67
C ILE A 26 6.23 0.72 0.07
N GLY A 27 5.08 0.08 -0.13
CA GLY A 27 4.74 -1.24 0.36
C GLY A 27 4.50 -2.23 -0.79
N LEU A 28 3.78 -3.31 -0.50
CA LEU A 28 3.45 -4.40 -1.42
C LEU A 28 1.97 -4.76 -1.31
N GLY A 29 1.26 -4.76 -2.45
CA GLY A 29 -0.06 -5.38 -2.59
C GLY A 29 0.06 -6.81 -3.11
N THR A 30 -0.74 -7.73 -2.58
CA THR A 30 -0.66 -9.17 -2.94
C THR A 30 -1.73 -9.61 -3.94
N TYR A 31 -2.67 -8.76 -4.31
CA TYR A 31 -3.77 -9.09 -5.22
C TYR A 31 -3.25 -9.67 -6.55
N GLN A 32 -3.80 -10.84 -6.92
CA GLN A 32 -3.44 -11.62 -8.12
C GLN A 32 -1.98 -12.13 -8.17
N THR A 33 -1.04 -11.51 -7.48
CA THR A 33 0.38 -11.86 -7.58
C THR A 33 0.81 -12.93 -6.57
N PHE A 34 0.10 -13.07 -5.46
CA PHE A 34 0.35 -14.08 -4.42
C PHE A 34 -0.66 -15.23 -4.42
N ASP A 35 -1.62 -15.25 -5.35
CA ASP A 35 -2.58 -16.35 -5.50
C ASP A 35 -1.98 -17.49 -6.31
N VAL A 36 -0.97 -18.16 -5.73
CA VAL A 36 -0.20 -19.23 -6.38
C VAL A 36 -0.33 -20.58 -5.67
N GLY A 37 -1.12 -20.65 -4.60
CA GLY A 37 -1.36 -21.89 -3.86
C GLY A 37 -0.08 -22.54 -3.33
N GLY A 38 0.05 -23.86 -3.49
CA GLY A 38 1.21 -24.66 -3.05
C GLY A 38 2.34 -24.78 -4.07
N ASP A 39 2.29 -24.10 -5.21
CA ASP A 39 3.31 -24.23 -6.26
C ASP A 39 4.65 -23.62 -5.80
N ALA A 40 5.63 -24.47 -5.53
CA ALA A 40 6.95 -24.08 -5.04
C ALA A 40 7.70 -23.19 -6.05
N ALA A 41 7.57 -23.45 -7.35
CA ALA A 41 8.24 -22.66 -8.39
C ALA A 41 7.66 -21.24 -8.47
N ALA A 42 6.33 -21.10 -8.32
CA ALA A 42 5.67 -19.81 -8.30
C ALA A 42 5.91 -19.04 -6.97
N ARG A 43 6.12 -19.75 -5.84
CA ARG A 43 6.45 -19.15 -4.54
C ARG A 43 7.88 -18.62 -4.45
N ALA A 44 8.84 -19.22 -5.13
CA ALA A 44 10.26 -18.84 -5.04
C ALA A 44 10.55 -17.36 -5.36
N PRO A 45 10.02 -16.74 -6.42
CA PRO A 45 10.19 -15.31 -6.64
C PRO A 45 9.48 -14.46 -5.57
N LEU A 46 8.37 -14.92 -4.99
CA LEU A 46 7.64 -14.20 -3.94
C LEU A 46 8.43 -14.13 -2.63
N GLN A 47 9.21 -15.17 -2.29
CA GLN A 47 10.17 -15.12 -1.19
C GLN A 47 11.15 -13.95 -1.36
N GLN A 48 11.75 -13.82 -2.54
CA GLN A 48 12.67 -12.73 -2.85
C GLN A 48 11.97 -11.35 -2.78
N VAL A 49 10.73 -11.25 -3.26
CA VAL A 49 9.93 -10.01 -3.16
C VAL A 49 9.74 -9.60 -1.70
N LEU A 50 9.36 -10.53 -0.81
CA LEU A 50 9.18 -10.23 0.62
C LEU A 50 10.51 -9.90 1.33
N GLN A 51 11.60 -10.59 0.99
CA GLN A 51 12.93 -10.27 1.49
C GLN A 51 13.34 -8.84 1.11
N LEU A 52 13.15 -8.44 -0.14
CA LEU A 52 13.43 -7.07 -0.60
C LEU A 52 12.63 -6.01 0.17
N VAL A 53 11.34 -6.26 0.44
CA VAL A 53 10.51 -5.37 1.26
C VAL A 53 11.07 -5.26 2.68
N ALA A 54 11.43 -6.38 3.30
CA ALA A 54 11.98 -6.41 4.66
C ALA A 54 13.37 -5.76 4.76
N GLU A 55 14.27 -6.05 3.82
CA GLU A 55 15.62 -5.47 3.74
C GLU A 55 15.58 -3.99 3.45
N SER A 56 14.59 -3.56 2.68
CA SER A 56 14.34 -2.15 2.45
C SER A 56 13.77 -1.44 3.70
N GLY A 57 13.78 -2.03 4.92
CA GLY A 57 13.40 -1.53 6.25
C GLY A 57 11.98 -1.83 6.65
N GLY A 58 11.36 -2.76 5.96
CA GLY A 58 9.98 -3.17 6.20
C GLY A 58 8.97 -2.14 5.68
N SER A 59 7.82 -2.59 5.31
CA SER A 59 6.70 -1.75 4.93
C SER A 59 5.40 -2.57 4.97
N VAL A 60 4.33 -1.97 4.47
CA VAL A 60 3.02 -2.61 4.33
C VAL A 60 3.11 -3.80 3.39
N VAL A 61 2.62 -4.95 3.84
CA VAL A 61 2.23 -6.09 3.02
C VAL A 61 0.71 -6.22 3.15
N ASP A 62 -0.01 -5.85 2.10
CA ASP A 62 -1.48 -5.77 2.09
C ASP A 62 -2.10 -6.95 1.35
N SER A 63 -3.00 -7.65 2.00
CA SER A 63 -3.75 -8.77 1.46
C SER A 63 -5.26 -8.63 1.69
N SER A 64 -6.03 -9.68 1.38
CA SER A 64 -7.47 -9.77 1.63
C SER A 64 -7.93 -11.22 1.59
N PRO A 65 -8.95 -11.63 2.37
CA PRO A 65 -9.53 -12.96 2.30
C PRO A 65 -10.14 -13.30 0.93
N MET A 66 -10.47 -12.29 0.10
CA MET A 66 -10.98 -12.51 -1.25
C MET A 66 -9.89 -12.68 -2.34
N TYR A 67 -8.61 -12.64 -1.97
CA TYR A 67 -7.49 -12.76 -2.92
C TYR A 67 -7.00 -14.22 -3.06
N GLY A 68 -7.93 -15.18 -3.08
CA GLY A 68 -7.61 -16.60 -3.21
C GLY A 68 -6.68 -17.10 -2.10
N SER A 69 -5.54 -17.64 -2.47
CA SER A 69 -4.52 -18.16 -1.55
C SER A 69 -3.54 -17.12 -1.01
N SER A 70 -3.66 -15.85 -1.42
CA SER A 70 -2.66 -14.81 -1.15
C SER A 70 -2.33 -14.62 0.33
N GLU A 71 -3.34 -14.66 1.24
CA GLU A 71 -3.09 -14.58 2.69
C GLU A 71 -2.24 -15.74 3.19
N SER A 72 -2.56 -16.98 2.77
CA SER A 72 -1.83 -18.18 3.18
C SER A 72 -0.41 -18.17 2.62
N VAL A 73 -0.24 -17.84 1.34
CA VAL A 73 1.07 -17.75 0.70
C VAL A 73 1.94 -16.69 1.37
N ALA A 74 1.40 -15.48 1.59
CA ALA A 74 2.14 -14.42 2.27
C ALA A 74 2.51 -14.82 3.71
N GLY A 75 1.56 -15.39 4.47
CA GLY A 75 1.77 -15.81 5.86
C GLY A 75 2.82 -16.92 5.98
N ASP A 76 2.76 -17.95 5.11
CA ASP A 76 3.74 -19.01 5.06
C ASP A 76 5.14 -18.46 4.82
N LEU A 77 5.32 -17.68 3.76
CA LEU A 77 6.61 -17.13 3.37
C LEU A 77 7.18 -16.15 4.41
N ILE A 78 6.34 -15.30 5.00
CA ILE A 78 6.75 -14.37 6.07
C ILE A 78 7.25 -15.15 7.28
N ALA A 79 6.56 -16.24 7.66
CA ALA A 79 6.94 -17.08 8.81
C ALA A 79 8.20 -17.87 8.51
N GLU A 80 8.30 -18.55 7.37
CA GLU A 80 9.47 -19.33 6.92
C GLU A 80 10.75 -18.49 6.90
N LEU A 81 10.64 -17.23 6.48
CA LEU A 81 11.77 -16.31 6.38
C LEU A 81 12.03 -15.49 7.66
N GLY A 82 11.20 -15.64 8.69
CA GLY A 82 11.32 -14.90 9.95
C GLY A 82 11.13 -13.39 9.79
N LEU A 83 10.32 -12.95 8.83
CA LEU A 83 10.20 -11.53 8.45
C LEU A 83 9.15 -10.75 9.24
N ARG A 84 8.29 -11.44 10.01
CA ARG A 84 7.16 -10.79 10.72
C ARG A 84 7.56 -9.55 11.51
N PRO A 85 8.66 -9.50 12.28
CA PRO A 85 9.06 -8.32 13.05
C PRO A 85 9.42 -7.09 12.21
N LYS A 86 9.69 -7.29 10.92
CA LYS A 86 10.12 -6.24 9.98
C LYS A 86 8.99 -5.73 9.09
N LEU A 87 7.82 -6.35 9.12
CA LEU A 87 6.74 -6.04 8.19
C LEU A 87 5.51 -5.51 8.92
N PHE A 88 4.83 -4.58 8.27
CA PHE A 88 3.51 -4.07 8.65
C PHE A 88 2.46 -4.86 7.85
N VAL A 89 1.81 -5.84 8.51
CA VAL A 89 0.87 -6.76 7.86
C VAL A 89 -0.54 -6.19 7.90
N ALA A 90 -1.15 -6.05 6.74
CA ALA A 90 -2.50 -5.52 6.57
C ALA A 90 -3.40 -6.52 5.83
N THR A 91 -4.64 -6.63 6.27
CA THR A 91 -5.68 -7.38 5.57
C THR A 91 -7.05 -6.74 5.78
N LYS A 92 -8.12 -7.45 5.38
CA LYS A 92 -9.45 -6.88 5.29
C LYS A 92 -10.51 -7.86 5.80
N VAL A 93 -11.71 -7.35 6.08
CA VAL A 93 -12.93 -8.14 6.24
C VAL A 93 -13.88 -7.85 5.07
N TRP A 94 -14.39 -8.90 4.43
CA TRP A 94 -15.26 -8.82 3.27
C TRP A 94 -16.37 -9.87 3.32
N THR A 95 -17.34 -9.64 4.17
CA THR A 95 -18.56 -10.44 4.34
C THR A 95 -19.59 -9.61 5.07
N SER A 96 -20.81 -10.09 5.21
CA SER A 96 -21.88 -9.43 5.98
C SER A 96 -22.13 -10.15 7.30
N GLY A 97 -22.55 -9.40 8.31
CA GLY A 97 -22.90 -9.90 9.62
C GLY A 97 -21.71 -10.10 10.57
N ARG A 98 -21.96 -9.78 11.85
CA ARG A 98 -20.92 -9.77 12.89
C ARG A 98 -20.23 -11.13 13.07
N ALA A 99 -21.01 -12.19 13.19
CA ALA A 99 -20.46 -13.53 13.46
C ALA A 99 -19.59 -14.03 12.30
N GLU A 100 -20.03 -13.84 11.05
CA GLU A 100 -19.27 -14.21 9.86
C GLU A 100 -18.01 -13.36 9.71
N GLY A 101 -18.12 -12.04 9.95
CA GLY A 101 -16.96 -11.14 9.94
C GLY A 101 -15.89 -11.58 10.93
N ILE A 102 -16.26 -11.94 12.16
CA ILE A 102 -15.33 -12.47 13.17
C ILE A 102 -14.66 -13.75 12.65
N ARG A 103 -15.43 -14.73 12.15
CA ARG A 103 -14.86 -15.98 11.60
C ARG A 103 -13.88 -15.74 10.46
N GLN A 104 -14.24 -14.82 9.54
CA GLN A 104 -13.37 -14.48 8.41
C GLN A 104 -12.07 -13.80 8.88
N MET A 105 -12.15 -12.82 9.76
CA MET A 105 -10.99 -12.14 10.31
C MET A 105 -10.06 -13.09 11.10
N GLU A 106 -10.63 -13.98 11.93
CA GLU A 106 -9.85 -15.01 12.63
C GLU A 106 -9.17 -16.00 11.67
N THR A 107 -9.83 -16.31 10.55
CA THR A 107 -9.22 -17.09 9.48
C THR A 107 -8.05 -16.37 8.84
N SER A 108 -8.17 -15.04 8.61
CA SER A 108 -7.06 -14.21 8.12
C SER A 108 -5.87 -14.20 9.08
N PHE A 109 -6.10 -14.13 10.39
CA PHE A 109 -5.02 -14.24 11.39
C PHE A 109 -4.26 -15.56 11.26
N ARG A 110 -4.99 -16.70 11.13
CA ARG A 110 -4.38 -18.02 10.95
C ARG A 110 -3.60 -18.13 9.65
N ARG A 111 -4.18 -17.64 8.52
CA ARG A 111 -3.53 -17.69 7.21
C ARG A 111 -2.28 -16.84 7.14
N LEU A 112 -2.33 -15.63 7.71
CA LEU A 112 -1.19 -14.71 7.77
C LEU A 112 -0.19 -15.06 8.88
N ARG A 113 -0.51 -16.08 9.72
CA ARG A 113 0.32 -16.53 10.85
C ARG A 113 0.72 -15.42 11.79
N VAL A 114 -0.24 -14.58 12.18
CA VAL A 114 -0.03 -13.45 13.08
C VAL A 114 -0.89 -13.58 14.32
N GLU A 115 -0.32 -13.26 15.49
CA GLU A 115 -1.05 -13.16 16.75
C GLU A 115 -1.74 -11.79 16.89
N ARG A 116 -1.13 -10.76 16.31
CA ARG A 116 -1.61 -9.39 16.29
C ARG A 116 -1.53 -8.82 14.88
N MET A 117 -2.64 -8.31 14.37
CA MET A 117 -2.70 -7.66 13.07
C MET A 117 -2.28 -6.20 13.16
N ASP A 118 -1.45 -5.73 12.23
CA ASP A 118 -1.09 -4.32 12.21
C ASP A 118 -2.24 -3.47 11.71
N LEU A 119 -2.90 -3.85 10.60
CA LEU A 119 -4.05 -3.13 10.08
C LEU A 119 -5.14 -4.09 9.60
N MET A 120 -6.35 -3.92 10.13
CA MET A 120 -7.55 -4.60 9.64
C MET A 120 -8.52 -3.58 9.06
N GLN A 121 -9.01 -3.81 7.84
CA GLN A 121 -9.82 -2.85 7.10
C GLN A 121 -11.16 -3.44 6.68
N VAL A 122 -12.22 -2.61 6.65
CA VAL A 122 -13.49 -2.99 6.03
C VAL A 122 -13.36 -2.85 4.51
N HIS A 123 -13.48 -3.96 3.79
CA HIS A 123 -13.24 -4.04 2.36
C HIS A 123 -14.46 -3.58 1.55
N ASN A 124 -14.22 -2.63 0.64
CA ASN A 124 -15.23 -2.11 -0.29
C ASN A 124 -16.52 -1.63 0.41
N LEU A 125 -16.37 -1.12 1.63
CA LEU A 125 -17.48 -0.61 2.46
C LEU A 125 -18.59 -1.63 2.72
N LEU A 126 -18.31 -2.93 2.65
CA LEU A 126 -19.31 -3.97 2.92
C LEU A 126 -19.58 -4.06 4.43
N ASP A 127 -20.85 -3.81 4.81
CA ASP A 127 -21.33 -3.86 6.20
C ASP A 127 -20.48 -3.07 7.21
N VAL A 128 -20.12 -1.83 6.82
CA VAL A 128 -19.15 -0.98 7.55
C VAL A 128 -19.55 -0.79 9.01
N ALA A 129 -20.81 -0.50 9.29
CA ALA A 129 -21.26 -0.23 10.67
C ALA A 129 -21.00 -1.42 11.61
N THR A 130 -21.31 -2.63 11.15
CA THR A 130 -21.14 -3.87 11.92
C THR A 130 -19.66 -4.17 12.14
N HIS A 131 -18.86 -4.09 11.09
CA HIS A 131 -17.45 -4.43 11.17
C HIS A 131 -16.63 -3.37 11.91
N THR A 132 -16.92 -2.08 11.73
CA THR A 132 -16.24 -1.01 12.47
C THR A 132 -16.40 -1.21 13.97
N LYS A 133 -17.62 -1.48 14.45
CA LYS A 133 -17.87 -1.73 15.88
C LYS A 133 -17.08 -2.94 16.41
N THR A 134 -16.96 -4.00 15.61
CA THR A 134 -16.15 -5.18 15.98
C THR A 134 -14.66 -4.83 16.02
N LEU A 135 -14.18 -4.09 15.04
CA LEU A 135 -12.77 -3.70 14.93
C LEU A 135 -12.34 -2.72 16.03
N GLU A 136 -13.23 -1.80 16.42
CA GLU A 136 -13.00 -0.93 17.58
C GLU A 136 -12.79 -1.73 18.87
N GLY A 137 -13.62 -2.76 19.10
CA GLY A 137 -13.45 -3.70 20.21
C GLY A 137 -12.10 -4.43 20.13
N TRP A 138 -11.76 -4.99 18.98
CA TRP A 138 -10.49 -5.68 18.78
C TRP A 138 -9.26 -4.78 18.91
N LYS A 139 -9.40 -3.51 18.54
CA LYS A 139 -8.35 -2.52 18.76
C LYS A 139 -8.18 -2.22 20.25
N ALA A 140 -9.27 -2.06 20.99
CA ALA A 140 -9.23 -1.87 22.45
C ALA A 140 -8.63 -3.08 23.18
N GLU A 141 -8.90 -4.31 22.71
CA GLU A 141 -8.32 -5.56 23.19
C GLU A 141 -6.85 -5.76 22.79
N GLY A 142 -6.31 -4.92 21.89
CA GLY A 142 -4.95 -5.04 21.37
C GLY A 142 -4.75 -6.14 20.31
N ARG A 143 -5.83 -6.76 19.82
CA ARG A 143 -5.79 -7.77 18.73
C ARG A 143 -5.39 -7.15 17.39
N VAL A 144 -5.84 -5.94 17.12
CA VAL A 144 -5.43 -5.13 15.96
C VAL A 144 -4.82 -3.83 16.43
N ARG A 145 -3.82 -3.33 15.70
CA ARG A 145 -3.16 -2.06 16.03
C ARG A 145 -3.90 -0.86 15.44
N TYR A 146 -4.29 -1.01 14.19
CA TYR A 146 -4.95 0.02 13.40
C TYR A 146 -6.16 -0.53 12.68
N ILE A 147 -7.17 0.32 12.49
CA ILE A 147 -8.39 -0.01 11.75
C ILE A 147 -8.59 0.96 10.59
N GLY A 148 -9.22 0.49 9.53
CA GLY A 148 -9.44 1.31 8.33
C GLY A 148 -10.62 0.88 7.50
N ILE A 149 -10.90 1.69 6.47
CA ILE A 149 -11.84 1.38 5.41
C ILE A 149 -11.14 1.45 4.06
N THR A 150 -11.64 0.70 3.08
CA THR A 150 -11.04 0.68 1.75
C THR A 150 -12.08 0.65 0.64
N HIS A 151 -11.74 1.31 -0.45
CA HIS A 151 -12.40 1.15 -1.74
C HIS A 151 -11.38 1.30 -2.88
N TYR A 152 -11.81 1.03 -4.12
CA TYR A 152 -10.89 1.00 -5.27
C TYR A 152 -11.43 1.74 -6.51
N THR A 153 -12.55 2.46 -6.39
CA THR A 153 -13.13 3.24 -7.49
C THR A 153 -13.59 4.61 -7.03
N ALA A 154 -13.46 5.61 -7.92
CA ALA A 154 -13.89 6.97 -7.66
C ALA A 154 -15.42 7.09 -7.46
N SER A 155 -16.21 6.19 -8.08
CA SER A 155 -17.68 6.18 -7.92
C SER A 155 -18.14 5.98 -6.47
N ALA A 156 -17.31 5.37 -5.62
CA ALA A 156 -17.62 5.16 -4.20
C ALA A 156 -17.18 6.32 -3.29
N TYR A 157 -16.51 7.34 -3.80
CA TYR A 157 -15.89 8.38 -2.96
C TYR A 157 -16.90 9.13 -2.08
N GLY A 158 -18.13 9.33 -2.54
CA GLY A 158 -19.19 9.95 -1.72
C GLY A 158 -19.51 9.12 -0.47
N GLU A 159 -19.55 7.80 -0.60
CA GLU A 159 -19.78 6.91 0.54
C GLU A 159 -18.54 6.76 1.43
N VAL A 160 -17.35 6.66 0.84
CA VAL A 160 -16.06 6.70 1.57
C VAL A 160 -15.98 7.95 2.43
N GLU A 161 -16.29 9.12 1.85
CA GLU A 161 -16.29 10.39 2.58
C GLU A 161 -17.27 10.39 3.75
N ARG A 162 -18.49 9.89 3.54
CA ARG A 162 -19.49 9.78 4.59
C ARG A 162 -18.97 8.98 5.79
N TRP A 163 -18.38 7.82 5.56
CA TRP A 163 -17.79 7.00 6.61
C TRP A 163 -16.55 7.63 7.24
N LEU A 164 -15.67 8.23 6.45
CA LEU A 164 -14.49 8.90 6.97
C LEU A 164 -14.84 10.06 7.91
N ARG A 165 -15.95 10.77 7.64
CA ARG A 165 -16.47 11.84 8.50
C ARG A 165 -17.01 11.36 9.85
N THR A 166 -17.48 10.11 9.96
CA THR A 166 -17.89 9.57 11.26
C THR A 166 -16.72 9.43 12.23
N GLY A 167 -15.48 9.34 11.73
CA GLY A 167 -14.26 9.22 12.54
C GLY A 167 -13.95 7.77 12.92
N GLY A 168 -12.97 7.61 13.82
CA GLY A 168 -12.58 6.30 14.35
C GLY A 168 -11.51 5.56 13.55
N TYR A 169 -11.36 5.85 12.26
CA TYR A 169 -10.38 5.17 11.40
C TYR A 169 -8.97 5.74 11.51
N ASP A 170 -8.00 4.86 11.48
CA ASP A 170 -6.58 5.21 11.42
C ASP A 170 -6.09 5.28 9.97
N PHE A 171 -6.68 4.45 9.08
CA PHE A 171 -6.31 4.37 7.68
C PHE A 171 -7.51 4.43 6.74
N LEU A 172 -7.26 5.02 5.59
CA LEU A 172 -8.09 4.97 4.38
C LEU A 172 -7.25 4.34 3.26
N GLN A 173 -7.75 3.28 2.60
CA GLN A 173 -7.11 2.74 1.42
C GLN A 173 -7.98 3.02 0.19
N ILE A 174 -7.44 3.74 -0.80
CA ILE A 174 -8.16 4.15 -2.02
C ILE A 174 -7.27 4.07 -3.26
N ASN A 175 -7.93 4.03 -4.44
CA ASN A 175 -7.24 4.23 -5.71
C ASN A 175 -6.78 5.69 -5.85
N TYR A 176 -5.56 5.83 -6.32
CA TYR A 176 -4.99 7.12 -6.66
C TYR A 176 -3.79 6.93 -7.57
N SER A 177 -3.81 7.56 -8.72
CA SER A 177 -2.77 7.45 -9.73
C SER A 177 -2.72 8.70 -10.60
N LEU A 178 -1.74 8.79 -11.49
CA LEU A 178 -1.59 9.94 -12.40
C LEU A 178 -2.76 10.11 -13.38
N ASP A 179 -3.48 9.04 -13.68
CA ASP A 179 -4.68 9.02 -14.54
C ASP A 179 -6.00 8.96 -13.75
N GLU A 180 -5.96 8.78 -12.41
CA GLU A 180 -7.13 8.78 -11.52
C GLU A 180 -6.85 9.71 -10.33
N ARG A 181 -7.11 11.01 -10.48
CA ARG A 181 -6.73 12.08 -9.52
C ARG A 181 -7.88 12.63 -8.68
N GLU A 182 -9.08 12.10 -8.82
CA GLU A 182 -10.30 12.63 -8.16
C GLU A 182 -10.19 12.64 -6.63
N ALA A 183 -9.36 11.76 -6.05
CA ALA A 183 -9.11 11.75 -4.61
C ALA A 183 -8.51 13.08 -4.08
N GLU A 184 -7.78 13.84 -4.91
CA GLU A 184 -7.21 15.14 -4.54
C GLU A 184 -8.27 16.20 -4.23
N GLN A 185 -9.47 16.07 -4.80
CA GLN A 185 -10.52 17.06 -4.66
C GLN A 185 -11.16 17.04 -3.26
N ARG A 186 -11.33 15.86 -2.66
CA ARG A 186 -12.10 15.71 -1.41
C ARG A 186 -11.46 14.74 -0.40
N LEU A 187 -11.10 13.51 -0.80
CA LEU A 187 -10.72 12.46 0.14
C LEU A 187 -9.33 12.68 0.74
N LEU A 188 -8.34 13.09 -0.05
CA LEU A 188 -7.01 13.35 0.47
C LEU A 188 -6.98 14.54 1.44
N PRO A 189 -7.61 15.70 1.15
CA PRO A 189 -7.76 16.79 2.13
C PRO A 189 -8.50 16.36 3.41
N LEU A 190 -9.59 15.60 3.27
CA LEU A 190 -10.36 15.11 4.41
C LEU A 190 -9.54 14.14 5.28
N ALA A 191 -8.76 13.25 4.67
CA ALA A 191 -7.88 12.34 5.40
C ALA A 191 -6.84 13.12 6.23
N GLN A 192 -6.26 14.19 5.69
CA GLN A 192 -5.36 15.08 6.44
C GLN A 192 -6.06 15.77 7.61
N GLU A 193 -7.25 16.36 7.37
CA GLU A 193 -8.08 16.99 8.41
C GLU A 193 -8.37 16.02 9.56
N LYS A 194 -8.75 14.78 9.23
CA LYS A 194 -9.10 13.74 10.21
C LYS A 194 -7.91 13.00 10.80
N LYS A 195 -6.67 13.33 10.40
CA LYS A 195 -5.43 12.63 10.80
C LYS A 195 -5.50 11.13 10.51
N VAL A 196 -5.94 10.79 9.29
CA VAL A 196 -6.06 9.41 8.78
C VAL A 196 -4.93 9.16 7.78
N GLY A 197 -4.19 8.07 7.96
CA GLY A 197 -3.16 7.63 7.00
C GLY A 197 -3.79 7.13 5.70
N VAL A 198 -3.20 7.50 4.56
CA VAL A 198 -3.71 7.05 3.26
C VAL A 198 -2.78 6.00 2.66
N ILE A 199 -3.34 4.82 2.40
CA ILE A 199 -2.70 3.78 1.60
C ILE A 199 -3.28 3.84 0.19
N VAL A 200 -2.40 3.92 -0.80
CA VAL A 200 -2.80 3.99 -2.21
C VAL A 200 -2.74 2.62 -2.85
N ASN A 201 -3.91 2.09 -3.24
CA ASN A 201 -4.02 0.94 -4.12
C ASN A 201 -4.07 1.37 -5.59
N ARG A 202 -3.91 0.41 -6.51
CA ARG A 202 -3.92 0.65 -7.98
C ARG A 202 -3.01 1.80 -8.45
N PRO A 203 -1.79 1.96 -7.95
CA PRO A 203 -0.93 3.11 -8.27
C PRO A 203 -0.57 3.21 -9.76
N PHE A 204 -0.80 2.15 -10.53
CA PHE A 204 -0.53 2.07 -11.97
C PHE A 204 -1.79 1.96 -12.83
N GLY A 205 -2.99 2.31 -12.29
CA GLY A 205 -4.25 2.24 -13.02
C GLY A 205 -4.51 0.84 -13.63
N GLN A 206 -4.26 -0.24 -12.87
CA GLN A 206 -4.33 -1.61 -13.40
C GLN A 206 -3.50 -1.80 -14.69
N ALA A 207 -2.30 -1.28 -14.72
CA ALA A 207 -1.38 -1.27 -15.85
C ALA A 207 -1.80 -0.37 -17.05
N SER A 208 -2.85 0.45 -16.95
CA SER A 208 -3.21 1.43 -17.96
C SER A 208 -2.07 2.39 -18.24
N LEU A 209 -1.44 2.89 -17.19
CA LEU A 209 -0.30 3.81 -17.28
C LEU A 209 0.88 3.20 -18.05
N PHE A 210 1.21 1.93 -17.82
CA PHE A 210 2.28 1.26 -18.58
C PHE A 210 1.93 1.06 -20.06
N ARG A 211 0.66 0.80 -20.38
CA ARG A 211 0.22 0.73 -21.79
C ARG A 211 0.37 2.08 -22.48
N ARG A 212 0.05 3.17 -21.79
CA ARG A 212 0.14 4.55 -22.31
C ARG A 212 1.58 4.98 -22.63
N VAL A 213 2.53 4.57 -21.79
CA VAL A 213 3.96 4.95 -21.95
C VAL A 213 4.80 3.90 -22.68
N ARG A 214 4.17 2.89 -23.30
CA ARG A 214 4.89 1.82 -24.00
C ARG A 214 5.76 2.40 -25.13
N GLY A 215 7.04 2.02 -25.14
CA GLY A 215 8.02 2.49 -26.13
C GLY A 215 8.50 3.93 -25.90
N LYS A 216 8.09 4.59 -24.81
CA LYS A 216 8.50 5.96 -24.49
C LYS A 216 9.49 5.98 -23.34
N SER A 217 10.48 6.86 -23.45
CA SER A 217 11.46 7.07 -22.36
C SER A 217 10.89 8.00 -21.29
N VAL A 218 11.32 7.80 -20.05
CA VAL A 218 11.11 8.77 -18.96
C VAL A 218 11.73 10.11 -19.35
N PRO A 219 11.06 11.24 -19.10
CA PRO A 219 11.60 12.58 -19.40
C PRO A 219 12.99 12.80 -18.78
N ASP A 220 13.92 13.38 -19.55
CA ASP A 220 15.30 13.56 -19.10
C ASP A 220 15.43 14.47 -17.88
N TRP A 221 14.56 15.48 -17.75
CA TRP A 221 14.54 16.30 -16.56
C TRP A 221 14.19 15.51 -15.28
N ALA A 222 13.28 14.52 -15.38
CA ALA A 222 12.90 13.69 -14.24
C ALA A 222 14.04 12.77 -13.81
N LYS A 223 14.84 12.29 -14.78
CA LYS A 223 16.08 11.55 -14.47
C LYS A 223 17.11 12.46 -13.78
N ALA A 224 17.36 13.64 -14.34
CA ALA A 224 18.39 14.56 -13.86
C ALA A 224 18.05 15.15 -12.48
N GLU A 225 16.81 15.58 -12.27
CA GLU A 225 16.42 16.29 -11.05
C GLU A 225 15.95 15.39 -9.92
N LEU A 226 15.34 14.23 -10.24
CA LEU A 226 14.68 13.36 -9.26
C LEU A 226 15.29 11.95 -9.19
N GLY A 227 16.27 11.64 -10.03
CA GLY A 227 16.91 10.32 -10.10
C GLY A 227 15.95 9.21 -10.54
N ILE A 228 14.92 9.54 -11.34
CA ILE A 228 13.90 8.60 -11.79
C ILE A 228 14.45 7.75 -12.94
N GLY A 229 14.62 6.43 -12.73
CA GLY A 229 15.16 5.50 -13.72
C GLY A 229 14.12 4.78 -14.56
N SER A 230 12.84 4.77 -14.13
CA SER A 230 11.77 4.01 -14.78
C SER A 230 10.42 4.71 -14.69
N TRP A 231 9.48 4.29 -15.52
CA TRP A 231 8.09 4.77 -15.43
C TRP A 231 7.41 4.36 -14.12
N ALA A 232 7.74 3.19 -13.55
CA ALA A 232 7.21 2.79 -12.25
C ALA A 232 7.65 3.77 -11.15
N GLN A 233 8.94 4.14 -11.12
CA GLN A 233 9.44 5.16 -10.20
C GLN A 233 8.79 6.53 -10.45
N PHE A 234 8.56 6.90 -11.71
CA PHE A 234 7.89 8.15 -12.06
C PHE A 234 6.49 8.22 -11.45
N PHE A 235 5.68 7.21 -11.67
CA PHE A 235 4.32 7.15 -11.13
C PHE A 235 4.30 7.09 -9.61
N LEU A 236 5.12 6.24 -8.99
CA LEU A 236 5.16 6.10 -7.55
C LEU A 236 5.67 7.35 -6.84
N LYS A 237 6.75 7.98 -7.33
CA LYS A 237 7.24 9.24 -6.76
C LYS A 237 6.19 10.35 -6.82
N TRP A 238 5.45 10.44 -7.94
CA TRP A 238 4.36 11.39 -8.05
C TRP A 238 3.28 11.17 -6.98
N ILE A 239 2.88 9.91 -6.74
CA ILE A 239 1.88 9.54 -5.74
C ILE A 239 2.38 9.86 -4.32
N VAL A 240 3.55 9.34 -3.95
CA VAL A 240 4.04 9.47 -2.57
C VAL A 240 4.57 10.87 -2.24
N ALA A 241 4.73 11.73 -3.23
CA ALA A 241 5.00 13.14 -3.03
C ALA A 241 3.79 13.93 -2.52
N HIS A 242 2.56 13.40 -2.70
CA HIS A 242 1.38 14.05 -2.14
C HIS A 242 1.40 13.97 -0.60
N PRO A 243 1.25 15.11 0.12
CA PRO A 243 1.45 15.15 1.58
C PRO A 243 0.47 14.30 2.38
N ALA A 244 -0.73 14.02 1.85
CA ALA A 244 -1.72 13.16 2.48
C ALA A 244 -1.41 11.65 2.35
N VAL A 245 -0.57 11.25 1.38
CA VAL A 245 -0.28 9.84 1.12
C VAL A 245 0.74 9.31 2.12
N THR A 246 0.38 8.26 2.84
CA THR A 246 1.28 7.59 3.79
C THR A 246 2.10 6.50 3.09
N CYS A 247 1.46 5.65 2.27
CA CYS A 247 2.12 4.54 1.60
C CYS A 247 1.40 4.19 0.29
N ALA A 248 2.14 3.82 -0.77
CA ALA A 248 1.61 3.20 -1.97
C ALA A 248 1.96 1.71 -1.99
N ILE A 249 1.00 0.85 -2.41
CA ILE A 249 1.14 -0.61 -2.39
C ILE A 249 1.06 -1.21 -3.81
N PRO A 250 2.06 -0.98 -4.66
CA PRO A 250 2.11 -1.65 -5.97
C PRO A 250 2.17 -3.17 -5.80
N GLY A 251 1.37 -3.90 -6.60
CA GLY A 251 1.39 -5.36 -6.64
C GLY A 251 2.44 -5.87 -7.63
N THR A 252 3.26 -6.83 -7.20
CA THR A 252 4.19 -7.56 -8.10
C THR A 252 4.61 -8.89 -7.51
N GLY A 253 4.77 -9.90 -8.36
CA GLY A 253 5.42 -11.18 -8.03
C GLY A 253 6.87 -11.27 -8.53
N LYS A 254 7.44 -10.20 -9.12
CA LYS A 254 8.77 -10.20 -9.72
C LYS A 254 9.75 -9.39 -8.88
N PRO A 255 10.88 -10.00 -8.46
CA PRO A 255 11.89 -9.32 -7.64
C PRO A 255 12.47 -8.06 -8.29
N GLU A 256 12.71 -8.07 -9.60
CA GLU A 256 13.21 -6.91 -10.35
C GLU A 256 12.24 -5.73 -10.33
N HIS A 257 10.93 -5.99 -10.46
CA HIS A 257 9.91 -4.95 -10.35
C HIS A 257 9.81 -4.42 -8.90
N MET A 258 9.99 -5.30 -7.89
CA MET A 258 9.96 -4.85 -6.50
C MET A 258 11.14 -3.95 -6.17
N ARG A 259 12.36 -4.27 -6.64
CA ARG A 259 13.53 -3.38 -6.49
C ARG A 259 13.28 -2.01 -7.12
N ASP A 260 12.71 -2.01 -8.32
CA ASP A 260 12.38 -0.77 -9.05
C ASP A 260 11.33 0.07 -8.31
N ASN A 261 10.26 -0.58 -7.82
CA ASN A 261 9.23 0.10 -7.02
C ASN A 261 9.81 0.69 -5.72
N LEU A 262 10.64 -0.07 -4.99
CA LEU A 262 11.27 0.37 -3.74
C LEU A 262 12.21 1.56 -3.95
N ALA A 263 12.85 1.66 -5.10
CA ALA A 263 13.71 2.80 -5.44
C ALA A 263 12.92 4.12 -5.49
N ALA A 264 11.62 4.10 -5.77
CA ALA A 264 10.77 5.28 -5.69
C ALA A 264 10.66 5.85 -4.25
N GLY A 265 10.88 5.02 -3.24
CA GLY A 265 10.90 5.40 -1.82
C GLY A 265 12.24 5.94 -1.33
N THR A 266 13.15 6.32 -2.21
CA THR A 266 14.47 6.85 -1.87
C THR A 266 14.77 8.17 -2.59
N GLY A 267 15.72 8.94 -2.06
CA GLY A 267 16.16 10.19 -2.67
C GLY A 267 15.11 11.29 -2.64
N ARG A 268 15.19 12.23 -3.56
CA ARG A 268 14.31 13.41 -3.60
C ARG A 268 12.91 13.05 -4.17
N LEU A 269 11.88 13.58 -3.53
CA LEU A 269 10.51 13.58 -4.08
C LEU A 269 10.25 14.86 -4.90
N PRO A 270 9.38 14.78 -5.92
CA PRO A 270 8.96 15.97 -6.65
C PRO A 270 8.20 16.95 -5.75
N ASP A 271 8.49 18.23 -5.91
CA ASP A 271 7.68 19.32 -5.35
C ASP A 271 6.37 19.52 -6.12
N ALA A 272 5.55 20.50 -5.71
CA ALA A 272 4.25 20.75 -6.32
C ALA A 272 4.35 21.12 -7.81
N ALA A 273 5.34 21.93 -8.20
CA ALA A 273 5.56 22.33 -9.58
C ALA A 273 6.03 21.15 -10.44
N GLN A 274 6.94 20.34 -9.90
CA GLN A 274 7.41 19.12 -10.56
C GLN A 274 6.28 18.07 -10.68
N ARG A 275 5.41 17.90 -9.66
CA ARG A 275 4.23 17.04 -9.77
C ARG A 275 3.28 17.51 -10.88
N ALA A 276 3.03 18.82 -10.98
CA ALA A 276 2.21 19.38 -12.05
C ALA A 276 2.85 19.14 -13.44
N ARG A 277 4.18 19.30 -13.56
CA ARG A 277 4.92 19.00 -14.79
C ARG A 277 4.82 17.51 -15.16
N MET A 278 4.98 16.60 -14.19
CA MET A 278 4.82 15.16 -14.42
C MET A 278 3.44 14.79 -14.96
N ALA A 279 2.38 15.42 -14.43
CA ALA A 279 1.02 15.21 -14.93
C ALA A 279 0.87 15.69 -16.37
N LYS A 280 1.37 16.90 -16.67
CA LYS A 280 1.34 17.48 -18.02
C LYS A 280 2.14 16.63 -19.02
N ASP A 281 3.32 16.15 -18.64
CA ASP A 281 4.13 15.27 -19.47
C ASP A 281 3.38 13.99 -19.85
N LEU A 282 2.69 13.37 -18.89
CA LEU A 282 1.86 12.19 -19.17
C LEU A 282 0.68 12.52 -20.08
N GLU A 283 0.00 13.67 -19.89
CA GLU A 283 -1.13 14.09 -20.72
C GLU A 283 -0.72 14.32 -22.18
N SER A 284 0.53 14.71 -22.45
CA SER A 284 1.07 14.95 -23.78
C SER A 284 1.49 13.69 -24.54
N LEU A 285 1.47 12.53 -23.89
CA LEU A 285 1.85 11.23 -24.48
C LEU A 285 0.67 10.48 -25.07
#